data_94c85448b6395966c6b17064507ad318
#
_entry.id   94c85448b6395966c6b17064507ad318
#
_cell.length_a   1.000
_cell.length_b   1.000
_cell.length_c   1.000
_cell.angle_alpha   90.00
_cell.angle_beta   90.00
_cell.angle_gamma   90.00
#
_symmetry.space_group_name_H-M   'P 1'
#
loop_
_entity.id
_entity.type
_entity.pdbx_description
1 polymer ?
#
loop_
_entity_poly.entity_id
_entity_poly.type
_entity_poly.pdbx_seq_one_letter_code
_entity_poly.pdbx_strand_id
1 'polypeptide(L)'
;MKKTVAQLVTLSAVGLAVVLGWFAWDHYTRSPWTRDGRVRADVVTLSADVSGRIVNLQVQDNQRVEKGQLLLEIDPSRYTLAVEHATRSVEVAKASLGQSQATIVASQALLKQRQSEEIRRRRLKERMAISGEEWEKASTEVSAAQADLLRNQANLGFAQANVQLAIAALAESQHDLERTRVESPISGYVTNLLTRQGDYATAGGPLVALVDSKSFYISGYFEETKLPRNEVGNAVRIELMSGETFGGVVQSIAFAITDRENSPGAQLLANINPSYTWVKLAQRVPVRIQIDPQYAGRERLRAGTTATVTVLESISNERESQ
;
A
#
# COMPACT_ATOMS: atom_id res chain seq x y z
N MET A 1 -77.45 -26.45 18.26
CA MET A 1 -76.38 -25.90 19.11
C MET A 1 -75.04 -26.63 18.98
N LYS A 2 -74.92 -27.99 19.09
CA LYS A 2 -73.63 -28.68 18.99
C LYS A 2 -72.93 -28.53 17.61
N LYS A 3 -73.68 -28.56 16.50
CA LYS A 3 -73.11 -28.36 15.14
C LYS A 3 -72.59 -26.96 14.85
N THR A 4 -73.30 -25.92 15.35
CA THR A 4 -72.90 -24.52 15.19
C THR A 4 -71.68 -24.17 16.03
N VAL A 5 -71.55 -24.74 17.23
CA VAL A 5 -70.35 -24.59 18.08
C VAL A 5 -69.13 -25.30 17.42
N ALA A 6 -69.31 -26.49 16.88
CA ALA A 6 -68.24 -27.21 16.17
C ALA A 6 -67.79 -26.40 14.90
N GLN A 7 -68.72 -25.82 14.15
CA GLN A 7 -68.35 -24.97 12.98
C GLN A 7 -67.64 -23.70 13.39
N LEU A 8 -67.98 -23.07 14.50
CA LEU A 8 -67.27 -21.89 15.03
C LEU A 8 -65.83 -22.25 15.51
N VAL A 9 -65.67 -23.40 16.16
CA VAL A 9 -64.34 -23.86 16.60
C VAL A 9 -63.45 -24.22 15.40
N THR A 10 -63.99 -24.87 14.37
CA THR A 10 -63.21 -25.14 13.14
C THR A 10 -62.86 -23.89 12.38
N LEU A 11 -63.75 -22.92 12.27
CA LEU A 11 -63.47 -21.63 11.63
C LEU A 11 -62.38 -20.83 12.40
N SER A 12 -62.46 -20.81 13.72
CA SER A 12 -61.43 -20.21 14.58
C SER A 12 -60.05 -20.88 14.45
N ALA A 13 -60.03 -22.23 14.41
CA ALA A 13 -58.79 -22.98 14.20
C ALA A 13 -58.16 -22.74 12.82
N VAL A 14 -59.00 -22.67 11.76
CA VAL A 14 -58.51 -22.33 10.42
C VAL A 14 -58.00 -20.88 10.35
N GLY A 15 -58.73 -19.94 10.95
CA GLY A 15 -58.26 -18.56 11.04
C GLY A 15 -56.91 -18.42 11.78
N LEU A 16 -56.76 -19.11 12.90
CA LEU A 16 -55.48 -19.14 13.63
C LEU A 16 -54.37 -19.79 12.80
N ALA A 17 -54.62 -20.89 12.08
CA ALA A 17 -53.64 -21.55 11.22
C ALA A 17 -53.19 -20.62 10.06
N VAL A 18 -54.09 -19.87 9.45
CA VAL A 18 -53.78 -18.87 8.40
C VAL A 18 -52.93 -17.77 8.95
N VAL A 19 -53.24 -17.21 10.11
CA VAL A 19 -52.47 -16.17 10.78
C VAL A 19 -51.07 -16.65 11.14
N LEU A 20 -50.95 -17.83 11.73
CA LEU A 20 -49.67 -18.44 12.07
C LEU A 20 -48.85 -18.75 10.80
N GLY A 21 -49.50 -19.25 9.75
CA GLY A 21 -48.86 -19.51 8.45
C GLY A 21 -48.34 -18.24 7.80
N TRP A 22 -49.13 -17.16 7.85
CA TRP A 22 -48.72 -15.85 7.33
C TRP A 22 -47.54 -15.27 8.12
N PHE A 23 -47.60 -15.37 9.46
CA PHE A 23 -46.53 -14.89 10.33
C PHE A 23 -45.21 -15.69 10.12
N ALA A 24 -45.34 -17.01 10.00
CA ALA A 24 -44.19 -17.86 9.69
C ALA A 24 -43.60 -17.57 8.31
N TRP A 25 -44.45 -17.33 7.32
CA TRP A 25 -44.02 -16.94 5.97
C TRP A 25 -43.30 -15.58 5.97
N ASP A 26 -43.86 -14.55 6.63
CA ASP A 26 -43.24 -13.23 6.73
C ASP A 26 -41.91 -13.30 7.46
N HIS A 27 -41.84 -14.01 8.56
CA HIS A 27 -40.59 -14.23 9.31
C HIS A 27 -39.53 -14.94 8.47
N TYR A 28 -39.89 -16.00 7.75
CA TYR A 28 -38.93 -16.77 6.96
C TYR A 28 -38.42 -15.98 5.73
N THR A 29 -39.32 -15.23 5.07
CA THR A 29 -39.00 -14.55 3.81
C THR A 29 -38.28 -13.22 4.01
N ARG A 30 -38.58 -12.50 5.11
CA ARG A 30 -38.08 -11.14 5.35
C ARG A 30 -37.05 -11.06 6.48
N SER A 31 -36.80 -12.15 7.19
CA SER A 31 -35.78 -12.15 8.26
C SER A 31 -34.41 -11.84 7.68
N PRO A 32 -33.67 -10.88 8.25
CA PRO A 32 -32.37 -10.46 7.72
C PRO A 32 -31.25 -11.43 8.12
N TRP A 33 -31.27 -12.63 7.53
CA TRP A 33 -30.25 -13.63 7.76
C TRP A 33 -29.74 -14.24 6.43
N THR A 34 -28.50 -14.72 6.45
CA THR A 34 -27.90 -15.44 5.32
C THR A 34 -26.98 -16.56 5.81
N ARG A 35 -26.98 -17.69 5.08
CA ARG A 35 -25.99 -18.77 5.25
C ARG A 35 -24.76 -18.59 4.37
N ASP A 36 -24.78 -17.64 3.46
CA ASP A 36 -23.67 -17.38 2.56
C ASP A 36 -22.82 -16.23 3.09
N GLY A 37 -22.37 -16.36 4.34
CA GLY A 37 -21.33 -15.53 4.93
C GLY A 37 -19.97 -16.17 4.71
N ARG A 38 -18.96 -15.35 4.41
CA ARG A 38 -17.57 -15.78 4.23
C ARG A 38 -16.66 -14.99 5.15
N VAL A 39 -15.85 -15.71 5.91
CA VAL A 39 -14.73 -15.08 6.63
C VAL A 39 -13.71 -14.58 5.61
N ARG A 40 -13.36 -13.34 5.69
CA ARG A 40 -12.35 -12.71 4.85
C ARG A 40 -11.30 -12.01 5.69
N ALA A 41 -10.12 -11.84 5.12
CA ALA A 41 -9.05 -11.04 5.68
C ALA A 41 -8.33 -10.35 4.52
N ASP A 42 -7.66 -9.26 4.82
CA ASP A 42 -6.84 -8.58 3.84
C ASP A 42 -5.54 -9.40 3.64
N VAL A 43 -5.20 -9.63 2.40
CA VAL A 43 -4.01 -10.40 2.02
C VAL A 43 -3.02 -9.45 1.36
N VAL A 44 -1.84 -9.35 1.94
CA VAL A 44 -0.73 -8.57 1.39
C VAL A 44 0.21 -9.52 0.66
N THR A 45 0.35 -9.32 -0.64
CA THR A 45 1.33 -10.06 -1.45
C THR A 45 2.64 -9.28 -1.45
N LEU A 46 3.69 -9.85 -0.89
CA LEU A 46 5.02 -9.29 -0.93
C LEU A 46 5.69 -9.67 -2.23
N SER A 47 6.22 -8.67 -2.92
CA SER A 47 7.03 -8.83 -4.12
C SER A 47 8.49 -8.47 -3.82
N ALA A 48 9.41 -9.01 -4.63
CA ALA A 48 10.81 -8.63 -4.55
C ALA A 48 11.00 -7.20 -5.09
N ASP A 49 11.70 -6.36 -4.37
CA ASP A 49 12.09 -5.03 -4.88
C ASP A 49 13.35 -5.15 -5.77
N VAL A 50 14.20 -6.13 -5.47
CA VAL A 50 15.46 -6.38 -6.19
C VAL A 50 15.53 -7.83 -6.67
N SER A 51 16.30 -8.08 -7.74
CA SER A 51 16.41 -9.41 -8.34
C SER A 51 17.65 -10.15 -7.84
N GLY A 52 17.52 -11.44 -7.53
CA GLY A 52 18.63 -12.28 -7.12
C GLY A 52 18.18 -13.65 -6.63
N ARG A 53 19.15 -14.52 -6.32
CA ARG A 53 18.88 -15.84 -5.74
C ARG A 53 18.50 -15.70 -4.27
N ILE A 54 17.50 -16.46 -3.83
CA ILE A 54 17.13 -16.54 -2.41
C ILE A 54 18.14 -17.44 -1.71
N VAL A 55 18.91 -16.85 -0.80
CA VAL A 55 19.97 -17.54 -0.05
C VAL A 55 19.49 -18.03 1.30
N ASN A 56 18.49 -17.37 1.87
CA ASN A 56 17.93 -17.72 3.17
C ASN A 56 16.41 -17.55 3.16
N LEU A 57 15.68 -18.51 3.72
CA LEU A 57 14.24 -18.47 3.92
C LEU A 57 13.96 -18.81 5.39
N GLN A 58 13.54 -17.82 6.17
CA GLN A 58 13.40 -17.94 7.62
C GLN A 58 11.98 -18.25 8.08
N VAL A 59 11.04 -18.41 7.17
CA VAL A 59 9.63 -18.66 7.49
C VAL A 59 9.13 -19.94 6.84
N GLN A 60 8.09 -20.49 7.45
CA GLN A 60 7.37 -21.67 6.97
C GLN A 60 5.94 -21.28 6.59
N ASP A 61 5.29 -22.15 5.79
CA ASP A 61 3.89 -21.97 5.46
C ASP A 61 3.02 -22.04 6.72
N ASN A 62 2.01 -21.16 6.81
CA ASN A 62 1.12 -20.99 7.97
C ASN A 62 1.81 -20.51 9.27
N GLN A 63 3.05 -20.07 9.21
CA GLN A 63 3.75 -19.49 10.36
C GLN A 63 3.22 -18.10 10.68
N ARG A 64 3.06 -17.79 11.98
CA ARG A 64 2.82 -16.41 12.45
C ARG A 64 4.10 -15.59 12.34
N VAL A 65 3.95 -14.38 11.85
CA VAL A 65 5.03 -13.40 11.72
C VAL A 65 4.61 -12.06 12.29
N GLU A 66 5.59 -11.30 12.77
CA GLU A 66 5.40 -9.95 13.27
C GLU A 66 5.88 -8.91 12.25
N LYS A 67 5.34 -7.70 12.35
CA LYS A 67 5.80 -6.58 11.53
C LYS A 67 7.29 -6.31 11.78
N GLY A 68 8.09 -6.19 10.70
CA GLY A 68 9.54 -6.00 10.73
C GLY A 68 10.32 -7.31 10.87
N GLN A 69 9.65 -8.47 10.97
CA GLN A 69 10.33 -9.77 11.00
C GLN A 69 10.91 -10.10 9.62
N LEU A 70 12.17 -10.52 9.58
CA LEU A 70 12.83 -10.99 8.36
C LEU A 70 12.18 -12.30 7.89
N LEU A 71 11.73 -12.32 6.64
CA LEU A 71 11.09 -13.47 6.01
C LEU A 71 12.05 -14.25 5.14
N LEU A 72 12.80 -13.57 4.29
CA LEU A 72 13.80 -14.16 3.41
C LEU A 72 14.90 -13.15 3.07
N GLU A 73 16.00 -13.67 2.55
CA GLU A 73 17.15 -12.88 2.13
C GLU A 73 17.54 -13.25 0.70
N ILE A 74 17.64 -12.24 -0.15
CA ILE A 74 18.16 -12.34 -1.52
C ILE A 74 19.67 -12.17 -1.45
N ASP A 75 20.46 -12.86 -2.28
CA ASP A 75 21.91 -12.80 -2.32
C ASP A 75 22.43 -11.35 -2.36
N PRO A 76 23.03 -10.86 -1.26
CA PRO A 76 23.47 -9.48 -1.15
C PRO A 76 24.79 -9.19 -1.85
N SER A 77 25.51 -10.22 -2.33
CA SER A 77 26.90 -10.11 -2.79
C SER A 77 27.07 -9.03 -3.87
N ARG A 78 26.21 -9.05 -4.89
CA ARG A 78 26.25 -8.06 -5.97
C ARG A 78 25.96 -6.64 -5.47
N TYR A 79 25.01 -6.50 -4.54
CA TYR A 79 24.59 -5.22 -3.99
C TYR A 79 25.65 -4.65 -3.05
N THR A 80 26.32 -5.49 -2.26
CA THR A 80 27.46 -5.09 -1.43
C THR A 80 28.62 -4.54 -2.28
N LEU A 81 28.94 -5.20 -3.39
CA LEU A 81 29.93 -4.70 -4.34
C LEU A 81 29.51 -3.37 -4.99
N ALA A 82 28.23 -3.19 -5.28
CA ALA A 82 27.72 -1.94 -5.82
C ALA A 82 27.86 -0.78 -4.81
N VAL A 83 27.57 -1.02 -3.53
CA VAL A 83 27.79 -0.06 -2.45
C VAL A 83 29.28 0.30 -2.32
N GLU A 84 30.17 -0.68 -2.36
CA GLU A 84 31.60 -0.43 -2.31
C GLU A 84 32.06 0.42 -3.50
N HIS A 85 31.66 0.08 -4.71
CA HIS A 85 31.96 0.85 -5.92
C HIS A 85 31.46 2.29 -5.83
N ALA A 86 30.21 2.50 -5.39
CA ALA A 86 29.62 3.84 -5.21
C ALA A 86 30.37 4.64 -4.13
N THR A 87 30.80 3.98 -3.03
CA THR A 87 31.63 4.60 -1.98
C THR A 87 32.95 5.11 -2.53
N ARG A 88 33.66 4.31 -3.34
CA ARG A 88 34.90 4.74 -4.01
C ARG A 88 34.66 5.90 -4.98
N SER A 89 33.52 5.92 -5.67
CA SER A 89 33.16 7.02 -6.55
C SER A 89 32.98 8.35 -5.78
N VAL A 90 32.39 8.31 -4.59
CA VAL A 90 32.30 9.46 -3.69
C VAL A 90 33.68 9.94 -3.26
N GLU A 91 34.61 9.05 -2.94
CA GLU A 91 35.99 9.40 -2.57
C GLU A 91 36.72 10.11 -3.72
N VAL A 92 36.59 9.62 -4.95
CA VAL A 92 37.18 10.22 -6.15
C VAL A 92 36.58 11.62 -6.40
N ALA A 93 35.26 11.77 -6.30
CA ALA A 93 34.59 13.07 -6.47
C ALA A 93 35.02 14.07 -5.40
N LYS A 94 35.19 13.66 -4.14
CA LYS A 94 35.72 14.50 -3.06
C LYS A 94 37.18 14.91 -3.29
N ALA A 95 38.01 14.03 -3.81
CA ALA A 95 39.39 14.36 -4.17
C ALA A 95 39.45 15.44 -5.29
N SER A 96 38.60 15.31 -6.32
CA SER A 96 38.45 16.31 -7.39
C SER A 96 37.95 17.65 -6.85
N LEU A 97 37.04 17.66 -5.91
CA LEU A 97 36.60 18.87 -5.20
C LEU A 97 37.75 19.54 -4.45
N GLY A 98 38.56 18.78 -3.72
CA GLY A 98 39.76 19.27 -3.03
C GLY A 98 40.77 19.93 -4.01
N GLN A 99 40.98 19.31 -5.17
CA GLN A 99 41.82 19.88 -6.23
C GLN A 99 41.26 21.24 -6.74
N SER A 100 39.96 21.30 -7.00
CA SER A 100 39.29 22.53 -7.44
C SER A 100 39.40 23.64 -6.40
N GLN A 101 39.27 23.30 -5.10
CA GLN A 101 39.47 24.24 -3.99
C GLN A 101 40.88 24.78 -3.94
N ALA A 102 41.89 23.91 -4.09
CA ALA A 102 43.31 24.34 -4.14
C ALA A 102 43.57 25.27 -5.33
N THR A 103 42.98 25.00 -6.49
CA THR A 103 43.10 25.85 -7.68
C THR A 103 42.49 27.24 -7.45
N ILE A 104 41.38 27.34 -6.75
CA ILE A 104 40.81 28.65 -6.37
C ILE A 104 41.77 29.46 -5.47
N VAL A 105 42.34 28.81 -4.45
CA VAL A 105 43.30 29.47 -3.56
C VAL A 105 44.49 30.05 -4.36
N ALA A 106 45.01 29.27 -5.31
CA ALA A 106 46.10 29.71 -6.17
C ALA A 106 45.68 30.89 -7.08
N SER A 107 44.48 30.84 -7.69
CA SER A 107 43.95 31.92 -8.52
C SER A 107 43.69 33.20 -7.75
N GLN A 108 43.21 33.10 -6.51
CA GLN A 108 43.02 34.24 -5.60
C GLN A 108 44.33 34.90 -5.24
N ALA A 109 45.40 34.12 -4.96
CA ALA A 109 46.73 34.63 -4.68
C ALA A 109 47.32 35.35 -5.89
N LEU A 110 47.16 34.79 -7.09
CA LEU A 110 47.60 35.42 -8.35
C LEU A 110 46.87 36.74 -8.62
N LEU A 111 45.53 36.74 -8.46
CA LEU A 111 44.74 37.97 -8.64
C LEU A 111 45.23 39.09 -7.68
N LYS A 112 45.43 38.76 -6.40
CA LYS A 112 45.95 39.68 -5.40
C LYS A 112 47.31 40.24 -5.78
N GLN A 113 48.23 39.41 -6.31
CA GLN A 113 49.53 39.82 -6.79
C GLN A 113 49.39 40.81 -7.95
N ARG A 114 48.57 40.48 -8.97
CA ARG A 114 48.37 41.36 -10.15
C ARG A 114 47.73 42.69 -9.78
N GLN A 115 46.78 42.69 -8.87
CA GLN A 115 46.16 43.93 -8.33
C GLN A 115 47.22 44.80 -7.63
N SER A 116 48.09 44.22 -6.82
CA SER A 116 49.14 44.95 -6.13
C SER A 116 50.15 45.56 -7.12
N GLU A 117 50.44 44.87 -8.24
CA GLU A 117 51.32 45.35 -9.29
C GLU A 117 50.68 46.47 -10.08
N GLU A 118 49.39 46.35 -10.45
CA GLU A 118 48.61 47.40 -11.13
C GLU A 118 48.58 48.68 -10.30
N ILE A 119 48.30 48.61 -9.01
CA ILE A 119 48.28 49.76 -8.08
C ILE A 119 49.65 50.46 -8.05
N ARG A 120 50.73 49.68 -8.04
CA ARG A 120 52.10 50.23 -8.03
C ARG A 120 52.40 50.95 -9.35
N ARG A 121 52.03 50.30 -10.51
CA ARG A 121 52.23 50.91 -11.84
C ARG A 121 51.37 52.17 -12.05
N ARG A 122 50.13 52.17 -11.54
CA ARG A 122 49.25 53.35 -11.58
C ARG A 122 49.88 54.58 -10.90
N ARG A 123 50.47 54.39 -9.68
CA ARG A 123 51.19 55.45 -8.94
C ARG A 123 52.43 55.95 -9.70
N LEU A 124 53.14 55.05 -10.39
CA LEU A 124 54.28 55.44 -11.20
C LEU A 124 53.87 56.25 -12.47
N LYS A 125 52.77 55.87 -13.11
CA LYS A 125 52.14 56.61 -14.22
C LYS A 125 51.73 58.01 -13.78
N GLU A 126 51.08 58.15 -12.62
CA GLU A 126 50.68 59.43 -12.05
C GLU A 126 51.88 60.36 -11.83
N ARG A 127 53.08 59.82 -11.59
CA ARG A 127 54.35 60.53 -11.46
C ARG A 127 55.11 60.66 -12.77
N MET A 128 54.51 60.35 -13.92
CA MET A 128 55.13 60.31 -15.24
C MET A 128 56.37 59.41 -15.33
N ALA A 129 56.54 58.44 -14.49
CA ALA A 129 57.72 57.57 -14.42
C ALA A 129 57.60 56.29 -15.30
N ILE A 130 56.42 55.99 -15.85
CA ILE A 130 56.18 54.89 -16.80
C ILE A 130 55.25 55.35 -17.95
N SER A 131 55.24 54.60 -19.07
CA SER A 131 54.32 54.85 -20.18
C SER A 131 52.87 54.46 -19.85
N GLY A 132 51.87 55.03 -20.56
CA GLY A 132 50.49 54.67 -20.47
C GLY A 132 50.25 53.19 -20.84
N GLU A 133 51.00 52.69 -21.82
CA GLU A 133 50.95 51.31 -22.29
C GLU A 133 51.31 50.24 -21.20
N GLU A 134 52.36 50.56 -20.41
CA GLU A 134 52.81 49.68 -19.32
C GLU A 134 51.76 49.56 -18.21
N TRP A 135 51.01 50.64 -17.91
CA TRP A 135 49.91 50.58 -16.97
C TRP A 135 48.71 49.81 -17.57
N GLU A 136 48.36 50.07 -18.85
CA GLU A 136 47.24 49.38 -19.53
C GLU A 136 47.47 47.85 -19.59
N LYS A 137 48.72 47.42 -19.85
CA LYS A 137 49.13 46.05 -19.80
C LYS A 137 48.88 45.47 -18.41
N ALA A 138 49.24 46.10 -17.33
CA ALA A 138 49.00 45.61 -15.97
C ALA A 138 47.51 45.58 -15.64
N SER A 139 46.70 46.50 -16.10
CA SER A 139 45.24 46.50 -15.95
C SER A 139 44.59 45.33 -16.69
N THR A 140 45.08 45.03 -17.90
CA THR A 140 44.62 43.86 -18.68
C THR A 140 44.98 42.52 -17.98
N GLU A 141 46.18 42.44 -17.37
CA GLU A 141 46.61 41.27 -16.59
C GLU A 141 45.72 41.05 -15.34
N VAL A 142 45.24 42.08 -14.67
CA VAL A 142 44.28 42.00 -13.58
C VAL A 142 42.95 41.43 -14.10
N SER A 143 42.44 41.98 -15.22
CA SER A 143 41.18 41.51 -15.82
C SER A 143 41.25 40.04 -16.24
N ALA A 144 42.40 39.62 -16.80
CA ALA A 144 42.63 38.21 -17.15
C ALA A 144 42.66 37.30 -15.90
N ALA A 145 43.37 37.70 -14.83
CA ALA A 145 43.40 36.94 -13.57
C ALA A 145 42.03 36.86 -12.89
N GLN A 146 41.20 37.90 -13.02
CA GLN A 146 39.83 37.90 -12.51
C GLN A 146 38.93 36.94 -13.31
N ALA A 147 39.04 36.92 -14.63
CA ALA A 147 38.32 35.96 -15.48
C ALA A 147 38.73 34.50 -15.19
N ASP A 148 40.01 34.26 -14.94
CA ASP A 148 40.50 32.94 -14.52
C ASP A 148 39.95 32.51 -13.16
N LEU A 149 39.86 33.44 -12.19
CA LEU A 149 39.23 33.14 -10.90
C LEU A 149 37.75 32.77 -11.08
N LEU A 150 36.99 33.51 -11.88
CA LEU A 150 35.58 33.22 -12.15
C LEU A 150 35.41 31.83 -12.82
N ARG A 151 36.27 31.49 -13.80
CA ARG A 151 36.29 30.18 -14.42
C ARG A 151 36.53 29.08 -13.39
N ASN A 152 37.50 29.26 -12.49
CA ASN A 152 37.83 28.30 -11.46
C ASN A 152 36.73 28.17 -10.40
N GLN A 153 36.01 29.26 -10.10
CA GLN A 153 34.80 29.22 -9.25
C GLN A 153 33.68 28.40 -9.90
N ALA A 154 33.47 28.53 -11.21
CA ALA A 154 32.51 27.68 -11.93
C ALA A 154 32.90 26.20 -11.90
N ASN A 155 34.21 25.91 -12.09
CA ASN A 155 34.73 24.54 -11.96
C ASN A 155 34.55 23.97 -10.55
N LEU A 156 34.68 24.75 -9.50
CA LEU A 156 34.38 24.34 -8.13
C LEU A 156 32.91 23.97 -7.98
N GLY A 157 31.98 24.79 -8.50
CA GLY A 157 30.55 24.49 -8.50
C GLY A 157 30.23 23.17 -9.20
N PHE A 158 30.89 22.93 -10.34
CA PHE A 158 30.77 21.64 -11.05
C PHE A 158 31.31 20.47 -10.23
N ALA A 159 32.46 20.61 -9.58
CA ALA A 159 33.01 19.56 -8.71
C ALA A 159 32.13 19.29 -7.49
N GLN A 160 31.52 20.32 -6.91
CA GLN A 160 30.52 20.19 -5.83
C GLN A 160 29.29 19.39 -6.30
N ALA A 161 28.76 19.72 -7.48
CA ALA A 161 27.63 19.02 -8.05
C ALA A 161 27.93 17.52 -8.29
N ASN A 162 29.15 17.21 -8.77
CA ASN A 162 29.60 15.83 -8.96
C ASN A 162 29.69 15.04 -7.64
N VAL A 163 30.10 15.66 -6.53
CA VAL A 163 30.07 15.04 -5.21
C VAL A 163 28.65 14.69 -4.82
N GLN A 164 27.68 15.61 -5.03
CA GLN A 164 26.28 15.34 -4.72
C GLN A 164 25.70 14.20 -5.57
N LEU A 165 26.05 14.16 -6.85
CA LEU A 165 25.64 13.07 -7.75
C LEU A 165 26.18 11.71 -7.26
N ALA A 166 27.46 11.66 -6.89
CA ALA A 166 28.08 10.43 -6.36
C ALA A 166 27.44 9.99 -5.02
N ILE A 167 27.09 10.93 -4.14
CA ILE A 167 26.38 10.64 -2.89
C ILE A 167 24.99 10.07 -3.15
N ALA A 168 24.27 10.63 -4.13
CA ALA A 168 22.95 10.10 -4.51
C ALA A 168 23.04 8.67 -5.05
N ALA A 169 24.02 8.38 -5.90
CA ALA A 169 24.28 7.01 -6.40
C ALA A 169 24.66 6.02 -5.28
N LEU A 170 25.40 6.48 -4.28
CA LEU A 170 25.70 5.67 -3.09
C LEU A 170 24.43 5.36 -2.30
N ALA A 171 23.56 6.34 -2.08
CA ALA A 171 22.30 6.16 -1.36
C ALA A 171 21.37 5.17 -2.09
N GLU A 172 21.30 5.22 -3.43
CA GLU A 172 20.56 4.26 -4.25
C GLU A 172 21.11 2.83 -4.07
N SER A 173 22.43 2.65 -4.16
CA SER A 173 23.06 1.32 -3.96
C SER A 173 22.84 0.78 -2.55
N GLN A 174 22.85 1.63 -1.53
CA GLN A 174 22.56 1.26 -0.14
C GLN A 174 21.09 0.83 0.02
N HIS A 175 20.17 1.56 -0.59
CA HIS A 175 18.76 1.21 -0.60
C HIS A 175 18.52 -0.16 -1.25
N ASP A 176 19.14 -0.43 -2.40
CA ASP A 176 19.05 -1.72 -3.07
C ASP A 176 19.59 -2.86 -2.20
N LEU A 177 20.68 -2.62 -1.47
CA LEU A 177 21.24 -3.60 -0.53
C LEU A 177 20.26 -3.86 0.64
N GLU A 178 19.62 -2.83 1.19
CA GLU A 178 18.59 -2.99 2.23
C GLU A 178 17.41 -3.84 1.70
N ARG A 179 17.01 -3.64 0.44
CA ARG A 179 15.92 -4.38 -0.21
C ARG A 179 16.21 -5.85 -0.48
N THR A 180 17.47 -6.29 -0.35
CA THR A 180 17.76 -7.73 -0.36
C THR A 180 17.20 -8.47 0.85
N ARG A 181 16.88 -7.75 1.94
CA ARG A 181 16.26 -8.27 3.16
C ARG A 181 14.76 -8.00 3.08
N VAL A 182 13.97 -9.04 2.82
CA VAL A 182 12.52 -8.92 2.73
C VAL A 182 11.90 -9.13 4.10
N GLU A 183 11.34 -8.07 4.65
CA GLU A 183 10.71 -8.05 5.97
C GLU A 183 9.19 -7.97 5.86
N SER A 184 8.49 -8.43 6.90
CA SER A 184 7.03 -8.36 6.95
C SER A 184 6.54 -6.93 7.23
N PRO A 185 5.69 -6.32 6.38
CA PRO A 185 5.10 -5.00 6.64
C PRO A 185 3.97 -5.03 7.67
N ILE A 186 3.44 -6.23 7.98
CA ILE A 186 2.28 -6.44 8.86
C ILE A 186 2.55 -7.58 9.85
N SER A 187 1.75 -7.65 10.90
CA SER A 187 1.68 -8.83 11.77
C SER A 187 0.55 -9.74 11.30
N GLY A 188 0.85 -11.01 11.02
CA GLY A 188 -0.12 -11.92 10.44
C GLY A 188 0.40 -13.34 10.27
N TYR A 189 -0.11 -14.02 9.25
CA TYR A 189 0.26 -15.40 8.95
C TYR A 189 0.74 -15.51 7.49
N VAL A 190 1.84 -16.20 7.30
CA VAL A 190 2.31 -16.62 5.96
C VAL A 190 1.29 -17.59 5.38
N THR A 191 0.97 -17.44 4.11
CA THR A 191 0.07 -18.37 3.41
C THR A 191 0.58 -18.67 2.02
N ASN A 192 0.35 -19.90 1.56
CA ASN A 192 0.70 -20.36 0.21
C ASN A 192 2.17 -20.04 -0.15
N LEU A 193 3.09 -20.43 0.72
CA LEU A 193 4.53 -20.22 0.53
C LEU A 193 5.07 -21.14 -0.55
N LEU A 194 5.08 -20.68 -1.79
CA LEU A 194 5.61 -21.41 -2.94
C LEU A 194 7.12 -21.21 -3.11
N THR A 195 7.64 -20.12 -2.63
CA THR A 195 9.05 -19.72 -2.70
C THR A 195 9.94 -20.67 -1.89
N ARG A 196 11.08 -21.05 -2.47
CA ARG A 196 12.09 -21.94 -1.85
C ARG A 196 13.47 -21.29 -1.83
N GLN A 197 14.28 -21.70 -0.86
CA GLN A 197 15.71 -21.38 -0.89
C GLN A 197 16.35 -21.92 -2.18
N GLY A 198 17.10 -21.08 -2.88
CA GLY A 198 17.70 -21.39 -4.18
C GLY A 198 16.90 -20.86 -5.38
N ASP A 199 15.62 -20.51 -5.20
CA ASP A 199 14.82 -19.87 -6.25
C ASP A 199 15.41 -18.51 -6.63
N TYR A 200 15.06 -18.05 -7.81
CA TYR A 200 15.46 -16.72 -8.29
C TYR A 200 14.29 -15.74 -8.17
N ALA A 201 14.44 -14.75 -7.29
CA ALA A 201 13.51 -13.63 -7.18
C ALA A 201 13.73 -12.65 -8.32
N THR A 202 12.63 -12.21 -8.94
CA THR A 202 12.65 -11.16 -9.98
C THR A 202 11.98 -9.91 -9.40
N ALA A 203 12.56 -8.74 -9.60
CA ALA A 203 11.96 -7.48 -9.15
C ALA A 203 10.52 -7.34 -9.66
N GLY A 204 9.58 -7.00 -8.78
CA GLY A 204 8.14 -6.98 -9.04
C GLY A 204 7.45 -8.35 -8.97
N GLY A 205 8.20 -9.46 -8.92
CA GLY A 205 7.65 -10.81 -8.80
C GLY A 205 7.15 -11.12 -7.39
N PRO A 206 5.99 -11.83 -7.24
CA PRO A 206 5.46 -12.19 -5.93
C PRO A 206 6.36 -13.24 -5.25
N LEU A 207 6.59 -13.07 -3.96
CA LEU A 207 7.41 -13.97 -3.13
C LEU A 207 6.59 -14.70 -2.08
N VAL A 208 5.85 -13.94 -1.27
CA VAL A 208 5.12 -14.43 -0.09
C VAL A 208 3.80 -13.72 0.02
N ALA A 209 2.74 -14.43 0.37
CA ALA A 209 1.46 -13.84 0.74
C ALA A 209 1.28 -13.86 2.26
N LEU A 210 0.85 -12.74 2.83
CA LEU A 210 0.59 -12.57 4.26
C LEU A 210 -0.87 -12.23 4.49
N VAL A 211 -1.52 -12.95 5.39
CA VAL A 211 -2.87 -12.64 5.87
C VAL A 211 -2.75 -11.77 7.11
N ASP A 212 -3.31 -10.55 7.07
CA ASP A 212 -3.29 -9.66 8.23
C ASP A 212 -4.20 -10.19 9.35
N SER A 213 -3.59 -10.48 10.50
CA SER A 213 -4.30 -11.01 11.67
C SER A 213 -5.34 -10.05 12.27
N LYS A 214 -5.27 -8.75 11.97
CA LYS A 214 -6.18 -7.72 12.49
C LYS A 214 -7.33 -7.38 11.54
N SER A 215 -7.24 -7.78 10.27
CA SER A 215 -8.16 -7.37 9.21
C SER A 215 -9.35 -8.29 9.00
N PHE A 216 -9.52 -9.35 9.83
CA PHE A 216 -10.63 -10.29 9.65
C PHE A 216 -12.00 -9.61 9.72
N TYR A 217 -12.84 -9.90 8.74
CA TYR A 217 -14.23 -9.47 8.66
C TYR A 217 -15.10 -10.58 8.03
N ILE A 218 -16.41 -10.43 8.14
CA ILE A 218 -17.35 -11.32 7.46
C ILE A 218 -17.96 -10.59 6.26
N SER A 219 -17.92 -11.21 5.09
CA SER A 219 -18.69 -10.79 3.93
C SER A 219 -19.95 -11.63 3.87
N GLY A 220 -21.08 -11.08 4.30
CA GLY A 220 -22.40 -11.73 4.21
C GLY A 220 -23.05 -11.40 2.88
N TYR A 221 -23.48 -12.40 2.12
CA TYR A 221 -24.19 -12.21 0.86
C TYR A 221 -25.69 -12.31 1.11
N PHE A 222 -26.36 -11.17 1.21
CA PHE A 222 -27.79 -11.10 1.45
C PHE A 222 -28.57 -10.95 0.14
N GLU A 223 -29.73 -11.60 0.08
CA GLU A 223 -30.66 -11.38 -1.02
C GLU A 223 -31.19 -9.93 -1.00
N GLU A 224 -31.39 -9.31 -2.18
CA GLU A 224 -31.87 -7.94 -2.29
C GLU A 224 -33.20 -7.69 -1.57
N THR A 225 -34.03 -8.73 -1.46
CA THR A 225 -35.32 -8.72 -0.72
C THR A 225 -35.16 -8.53 0.77
N LYS A 226 -33.98 -8.86 1.34
CA LYS A 226 -33.65 -8.77 2.77
C LYS A 226 -32.85 -7.52 3.13
N LEU A 227 -32.37 -6.76 2.13
CA LEU A 227 -31.58 -5.55 2.34
C LEU A 227 -32.29 -4.43 3.09
N PRO A 228 -33.60 -4.18 2.90
CA PRO A 228 -34.28 -3.06 3.56
C PRO A 228 -34.23 -3.10 5.11
N ARG A 229 -33.96 -4.27 5.68
CA ARG A 229 -33.80 -4.47 7.14
C ARG A 229 -32.32 -4.49 7.58
N ASN A 230 -31.37 -4.34 6.64
CA ASN A 230 -29.96 -4.32 6.91
C ASN A 230 -29.45 -2.87 6.87
N GLU A 231 -29.19 -2.27 8.01
CA GLU A 231 -28.65 -0.93 8.13
C GLU A 231 -27.22 -0.97 8.65
N VAL A 232 -26.42 0.00 8.25
CA VAL A 232 -25.08 0.20 8.80
C VAL A 232 -25.19 0.51 10.28
N GLY A 233 -24.42 -0.19 11.10
CA GLY A 233 -24.48 -0.07 12.56
C GLY A 233 -25.32 -1.16 13.26
N ASN A 234 -26.11 -1.94 12.52
CA ASN A 234 -26.88 -3.02 13.13
C ASN A 234 -25.97 -4.08 13.74
N ALA A 235 -26.33 -4.56 14.94
CA ALA A 235 -25.67 -5.66 15.58
C ALA A 235 -25.94 -6.97 14.82
N VAL A 236 -24.95 -7.85 14.77
CA VAL A 236 -25.00 -9.09 14.01
C VAL A 236 -24.54 -10.24 14.88
N ARG A 237 -25.24 -11.37 14.82
CA ARG A 237 -24.78 -12.67 15.33
C ARG A 237 -24.18 -13.45 14.17
N ILE A 238 -22.97 -13.93 14.36
CA ILE A 238 -22.22 -14.72 13.40
C ILE A 238 -22.02 -16.11 13.98
N GLU A 239 -22.34 -17.14 13.22
CA GLU A 239 -22.16 -18.52 13.57
C GLU A 239 -21.34 -19.21 12.48
N LEU A 240 -20.14 -19.67 12.83
CA LEU A 240 -19.30 -20.45 11.92
C LEU A 240 -19.84 -21.86 11.76
N MET A 241 -19.55 -22.52 10.64
CA MET A 241 -19.89 -23.94 10.47
C MET A 241 -19.22 -24.85 11.49
N SER A 242 -18.16 -24.39 12.17
CA SER A 242 -17.54 -25.09 13.31
C SER A 242 -18.39 -25.07 14.59
N GLY A 243 -19.53 -24.35 14.62
CA GLY A 243 -20.38 -24.14 15.77
C GLY A 243 -19.98 -22.98 16.68
N GLU A 244 -18.92 -22.27 16.36
CA GLU A 244 -18.45 -21.11 17.12
C GLU A 244 -19.31 -19.89 16.80
N THR A 245 -19.81 -19.20 17.85
CA THR A 245 -20.72 -18.04 17.71
C THR A 245 -20.10 -16.80 18.34
N PHE A 246 -20.17 -15.66 17.64
CA PHE A 246 -19.68 -14.38 18.12
C PHE A 246 -20.49 -13.21 17.52
N GLY A 247 -20.29 -12.01 18.09
CA GLY A 247 -20.96 -10.78 17.66
C GLY A 247 -20.16 -10.01 16.61
N GLY A 248 -20.88 -9.12 15.94
CA GLY A 248 -20.28 -8.17 15.02
C GLY A 248 -21.23 -7.00 14.75
N VAL A 249 -20.80 -6.07 13.90
CA VAL A 249 -21.60 -4.89 13.50
C VAL A 249 -21.54 -4.74 11.99
N VAL A 250 -22.65 -4.41 11.35
CA VAL A 250 -22.69 -4.07 9.93
C VAL A 250 -21.85 -2.82 9.69
N GLN A 251 -20.73 -2.98 8.99
CA GLN A 251 -19.81 -1.89 8.67
C GLN A 251 -20.22 -1.14 7.41
N SER A 252 -20.59 -1.87 6.36
CA SER A 252 -21.00 -1.30 5.08
C SER A 252 -21.78 -2.30 4.25
N ILE A 253 -22.61 -1.77 3.34
CA ILE A 253 -23.36 -2.49 2.33
C ILE A 253 -22.82 -2.06 0.97
N ALA A 254 -22.58 -2.99 0.06
CA ALA A 254 -22.04 -2.66 -1.26
C ALA A 254 -23.06 -1.83 -2.06
N PHE A 255 -22.60 -0.72 -2.61
CA PHE A 255 -23.43 0.16 -3.46
C PHE A 255 -23.61 -0.35 -4.88
N ALA A 256 -22.74 -1.28 -5.33
CA ALA A 256 -22.80 -1.85 -6.67
C ALA A 256 -22.39 -3.32 -6.64
N ILE A 257 -23.04 -4.10 -7.48
CA ILE A 257 -22.68 -5.48 -7.80
C ILE A 257 -22.42 -5.59 -9.29
N THR A 258 -21.57 -6.51 -9.69
CA THR A 258 -21.29 -6.75 -11.11
C THR A 258 -22.52 -7.36 -11.77
N ASP A 259 -23.05 -6.66 -12.76
CA ASP A 259 -24.07 -7.19 -13.66
C ASP A 259 -23.39 -8.07 -14.72
N ARG A 260 -23.68 -9.37 -14.70
CA ARG A 260 -23.09 -10.33 -15.65
C ARG A 260 -23.61 -10.11 -17.08
N GLU A 261 -24.79 -9.53 -17.21
CA GLU A 261 -25.40 -9.25 -18.51
C GLU A 261 -24.82 -7.97 -19.14
N ASN A 262 -24.28 -7.07 -18.32
CA ASN A 262 -23.66 -5.81 -18.77
C ASN A 262 -22.12 -5.83 -18.69
N SER A 263 -21.51 -7.02 -18.66
CA SER A 263 -20.05 -7.10 -18.75
C SER A 263 -19.59 -6.68 -20.13
N PRO A 264 -18.78 -5.62 -20.29
CA PRO A 264 -18.28 -5.21 -21.59
C PRO A 264 -17.44 -6.36 -22.18
N GLY A 265 -17.85 -6.84 -23.35
CA GLY A 265 -17.06 -7.80 -24.12
C GLY A 265 -15.71 -7.17 -24.55
N ALA A 266 -14.77 -7.97 -25.04
CA ALA A 266 -13.45 -7.53 -25.50
C ALA A 266 -13.49 -6.37 -26.54
N GLN A 267 -14.66 -6.11 -27.14
CA GLN A 267 -14.89 -5.03 -28.12
C GLN A 267 -15.69 -3.85 -27.52
N LEU A 268 -15.81 -3.73 -26.17
CA LEU A 268 -16.60 -2.69 -25.48
C LEU A 268 -18.10 -2.65 -25.84
N LEU A 269 -18.64 -3.71 -26.48
CA LEU A 269 -20.06 -3.86 -26.78
C LEU A 269 -20.76 -4.60 -25.63
N ALA A 270 -22.02 -4.22 -25.35
CA ALA A 270 -22.85 -4.90 -24.36
C ALA A 270 -23.07 -6.36 -24.78
N ASN A 271 -22.71 -7.30 -23.92
CA ASN A 271 -22.94 -8.73 -24.13
C ASN A 271 -24.32 -9.09 -23.59
N ILE A 272 -25.32 -9.14 -24.50
CA ILE A 272 -26.70 -9.51 -24.14
C ILE A 272 -26.86 -11.00 -24.40
N ASN A 273 -26.92 -11.81 -23.36
CA ASN A 273 -27.34 -13.21 -23.49
C ASN A 273 -28.87 -13.28 -23.61
N PRO A 274 -29.41 -13.82 -24.72
CA PRO A 274 -30.82 -14.06 -24.83
C PRO A 274 -31.21 -15.32 -24.04
N SER A 275 -31.20 -15.20 -22.69
CA SER A 275 -31.67 -16.30 -21.84
C SER A 275 -33.07 -15.98 -21.35
N TYR A 276 -34.03 -16.78 -21.76
CA TYR A 276 -35.36 -16.81 -21.18
C TYR A 276 -35.30 -17.48 -19.81
N THR A 277 -34.84 -16.75 -18.79
CA THR A 277 -35.03 -17.17 -17.42
C THR A 277 -36.40 -16.71 -16.93
N TRP A 278 -37.36 -17.60 -16.95
CA TRP A 278 -38.72 -17.33 -16.51
C TRP A 278 -38.82 -17.07 -14.99
N VAL A 279 -37.81 -17.46 -14.25
CA VAL A 279 -37.68 -17.19 -12.82
C VAL A 279 -36.51 -16.23 -12.61
N LYS A 280 -36.78 -15.00 -12.20
CA LYS A 280 -35.76 -14.06 -11.73
C LYS A 280 -35.39 -14.40 -10.29
N LEU A 281 -34.14 -14.81 -10.07
CA LEU A 281 -33.61 -15.02 -8.74
C LEU A 281 -33.14 -13.67 -8.17
N ALA A 282 -33.40 -13.43 -6.90
CA ALA A 282 -32.94 -12.24 -6.20
C ALA A 282 -31.39 -12.18 -6.27
N GLN A 283 -30.87 -11.01 -6.56
CA GLN A 283 -29.42 -10.76 -6.56
C GLN A 283 -28.87 -10.80 -5.14
N ARG A 284 -27.60 -11.16 -5.00
CA ARG A 284 -26.91 -11.20 -3.70
C ARG A 284 -26.01 -10.00 -3.55
N VAL A 285 -26.28 -9.19 -2.55
CA VAL A 285 -25.51 -7.99 -2.24
C VAL A 285 -24.56 -8.28 -1.08
N PRO A 286 -23.26 -8.06 -1.24
CA PRO A 286 -22.30 -8.25 -0.17
C PRO A 286 -22.43 -7.16 0.90
N VAL A 287 -22.54 -7.60 2.15
CA VAL A 287 -22.56 -6.78 3.35
C VAL A 287 -21.28 -7.07 4.13
N ARG A 288 -20.47 -6.03 4.39
CA ARG A 288 -19.26 -6.15 5.20
C ARG A 288 -19.61 -5.99 6.68
N ILE A 289 -19.21 -6.97 7.48
CA ILE A 289 -19.50 -7.04 8.90
C ILE A 289 -18.18 -7.06 9.64
N GLN A 290 -17.99 -6.09 10.52
CA GLN A 290 -16.86 -6.01 11.41
C GLN A 290 -17.06 -6.95 12.59
N ILE A 291 -16.10 -7.82 12.86
CA ILE A 291 -16.11 -8.73 14.00
C ILE A 291 -15.84 -7.94 15.27
N ASP A 292 -16.56 -8.27 16.35
CA ASP A 292 -16.35 -7.65 17.67
C ASP A 292 -14.84 -7.66 18.03
N PRO A 293 -14.26 -6.48 18.35
CA PRO A 293 -12.87 -6.40 18.78
C PRO A 293 -12.51 -7.27 19.99
N GLN A 294 -13.48 -7.53 20.87
CA GLN A 294 -13.28 -8.32 22.07
C GLN A 294 -13.37 -9.85 21.85
N TYR A 295 -13.68 -10.29 20.61
CA TYR A 295 -13.75 -11.72 20.32
C TYR A 295 -12.38 -12.39 20.45
N ALA A 296 -12.23 -13.24 21.48
CA ALA A 296 -10.96 -13.92 21.81
C ALA A 296 -10.56 -15.02 20.80
N GLY A 297 -11.50 -15.49 19.96
CA GLY A 297 -11.28 -16.56 18.98
C GLY A 297 -10.68 -16.12 17.64
N ARG A 298 -10.27 -14.86 17.49
CA ARG A 298 -9.76 -14.31 16.22
C ARG A 298 -8.61 -15.13 15.61
N GLU A 299 -7.74 -15.68 16.43
CA GLU A 299 -6.59 -16.48 15.97
C GLU A 299 -7.02 -17.83 15.33
N ARG A 300 -8.23 -18.29 15.61
CA ARG A 300 -8.81 -19.52 15.03
C ARG A 300 -9.53 -19.26 13.72
N LEU A 301 -9.84 -18.03 13.39
CA LEU A 301 -10.46 -17.68 12.13
C LEU A 301 -9.55 -18.04 10.94
N ARG A 302 -10.17 -18.57 9.90
CA ARG A 302 -9.49 -18.88 8.64
C ARG A 302 -10.23 -18.18 7.51
N ALA A 303 -9.54 -17.37 6.73
CA ALA A 303 -10.11 -16.73 5.55
C ALA A 303 -10.63 -17.80 4.58
N GLY A 304 -11.81 -17.58 4.00
CA GLY A 304 -12.47 -18.52 3.11
C GLY A 304 -13.50 -19.44 3.78
N THR A 305 -13.51 -19.56 5.13
CA THR A 305 -14.52 -20.40 5.82
C THR A 305 -15.91 -19.77 5.76
N THR A 306 -16.94 -20.63 5.89
CA THR A 306 -18.34 -20.24 5.78
C THR A 306 -18.92 -19.87 7.15
N ALA A 307 -19.79 -18.88 7.16
CA ALA A 307 -20.53 -18.43 8.33
C ALA A 307 -22.00 -18.20 8.02
N THR A 308 -22.87 -18.44 9.00
CA THR A 308 -24.25 -17.96 9.00
C THR A 308 -24.27 -16.60 9.69
N VAL A 309 -24.95 -15.66 9.10
CA VAL A 309 -25.06 -14.30 9.60
C VAL A 309 -26.52 -13.95 9.84
N THR A 310 -26.83 -13.51 11.04
CA THR A 310 -28.18 -13.04 11.43
C THR A 310 -28.06 -11.62 11.94
N VAL A 311 -28.70 -10.67 11.28
CA VAL A 311 -28.77 -9.29 11.73
C VAL A 311 -29.81 -9.18 12.83
N LEU A 312 -29.42 -8.61 13.96
CA LEU A 312 -30.30 -8.36 15.08
C LEU A 312 -30.98 -7.00 14.83
N GLU A 313 -32.29 -6.99 14.74
CA GLU A 313 -33.07 -5.75 14.59
C GLU A 313 -32.75 -4.82 15.78
N SER A 314 -32.38 -3.58 15.52
CA SER A 314 -32.25 -2.59 16.58
C SER A 314 -33.64 -2.30 17.15
N ILE A 315 -33.80 -2.39 18.45
CA ILE A 315 -35.07 -2.10 19.21
C ILE A 315 -35.47 -0.61 19.11
N SER A 316 -34.89 0.15 18.19
CA SER A 316 -35.05 1.63 18.11
C SER A 316 -36.26 2.11 17.31
N ASN A 317 -37.09 1.26 16.70
CA ASN A 317 -38.20 1.70 15.84
C ASN A 317 -39.63 1.64 16.48
N GLU A 318 -39.76 1.44 17.82
CA GLU A 318 -41.10 1.51 18.47
C GLU A 318 -41.47 2.90 19.00
N ARG A 319 -40.69 3.96 18.75
CA ARG A 319 -40.99 5.31 19.28
C ARG A 319 -41.42 6.36 18.26
N GLU A 320 -41.57 6.03 16.99
CA GLU A 320 -42.01 6.99 15.96
C GLU A 320 -43.42 6.70 15.36
N SER A 321 -44.20 5.80 15.96
CA SER A 321 -45.60 5.56 15.56
C SER A 321 -46.57 5.72 16.72
N GLN A 322 -46.48 6.84 17.47
CA GLN A 322 -47.58 7.32 18.32
C GLN A 322 -47.86 8.80 18.04
#